data_64a8a7c979df3ff389adc2f138a7508d
#
_entry.id   64a8a7c979df3ff389adc2f138a7508d
#
_cell.length_a   1.000
_cell.length_b   1.000
_cell.length_c   1.000
_cell.angle_alpha   90.00
_cell.angle_beta   90.00
_cell.angle_gamma   90.00
#
_symmetry.space_group_name_H-M   'P 1'
#
loop_
_entity.id
_entity.type
_entity.pdbx_description
1 polymer ?
#
loop_
_entity_poly.entity_id
_entity_poly.type
_entity_poly.pdbx_seq_one_letter_code
_entity_poly.pdbx_strand_id
1 'polypeptide(L)'
;MKKNTKWILENKTNYEKIFENKREKKLDFIIEDLIENRNLSLDTNFDFKLFDLKDMDIATQRIFEAIKSNQKIYIYGDYDVDGITSVSLLYLALSELGANVDYYIPLRDEGYGLNKEAIQTLKNENTDLVISVDCGINSIEEINFANELNLDFIITDHHEITGDIPKALAVINSKREENIYSFKYLAGVGTAFMLVYALYTQMNKLNDLEKYLDIVAIGTVADIVPLVSDNRKFVKRGLKLLNTTKWIGIKQLLRKIFPDNWDTKEYFAYDVGYIIAPIFNAAGRLEDAKQAVSLFVEEDGFKCLSIIDKLLENNIERKNMERGMSILEMSVTEIEKKQLYNKNLILVANKSFHHGVIGIVASKILDKYYKPTIIMEIKENEGVATASCRSIDGVNIVECLNS
;
A
#
# COMPACT_ATOMS: atom_id res chain seq x y z
N MET A 1 31.42 -1.07 -4.81
CA MET A 1 31.94 -1.92 -3.70
C MET A 1 31.01 -3.13 -3.56
N LYS A 2 31.53 -4.35 -3.59
CA LYS A 2 30.71 -5.54 -3.25
C LYS A 2 30.25 -5.39 -1.80
N LYS A 3 28.93 -5.48 -1.52
CA LYS A 3 28.42 -5.62 -0.15
C LYS A 3 29.20 -6.75 0.51
N ASN A 4 29.99 -6.46 1.54
CA ASN A 4 30.51 -7.48 2.43
C ASN A 4 29.34 -8.01 3.27
N THR A 5 28.55 -8.89 2.70
CA THR A 5 27.49 -9.60 3.41
C THR A 5 28.15 -10.58 4.37
N LYS A 6 28.04 -10.32 5.65
CA LYS A 6 28.48 -11.24 6.70
C LYS A 6 27.28 -12.08 7.09
N TRP A 7 27.38 -13.39 6.88
CA TRP A 7 26.40 -14.33 7.42
C TRP A 7 26.56 -14.40 8.94
N ILE A 8 25.51 -14.06 9.67
CA ILE A 8 25.47 -14.17 11.14
C ILE A 8 24.52 -15.32 11.45
N LEU A 9 25.06 -16.31 12.17
CA LEU A 9 24.29 -17.44 12.71
C LEU A 9 23.86 -17.03 14.13
N GLU A 10 22.57 -16.75 14.31
CA GLU A 10 22.05 -16.21 15.58
C GLU A 10 22.08 -17.23 16.72
N ASN A 11 22.03 -18.54 16.47
CA ASN A 11 22.04 -19.57 17.49
C ASN A 11 23.20 -20.57 17.30
N LYS A 12 24.29 -20.36 18.01
CA LYS A 12 25.45 -21.29 18.01
C LYS A 12 25.19 -22.65 18.68
N THR A 13 24.19 -22.74 19.54
CA THR A 13 23.97 -23.89 20.43
C THR A 13 23.26 -25.07 19.78
N ASN A 14 22.62 -24.91 18.63
CA ASN A 14 21.78 -25.96 18.03
C ASN A 14 22.39 -26.68 16.83
N TYR A 15 23.57 -26.23 16.33
CA TYR A 15 24.18 -26.85 15.14
C TYR A 15 24.65 -28.27 15.37
N GLU A 16 25.14 -28.62 16.55
CA GLU A 16 25.55 -30.00 16.90
C GLU A 16 24.38 -30.96 16.78
N LYS A 17 23.16 -30.56 17.22
CA LYS A 17 21.93 -31.35 17.10
C LYS A 17 21.45 -31.55 15.65
N ILE A 18 21.74 -30.60 14.74
CA ILE A 18 21.42 -30.71 13.33
C ILE A 18 22.25 -31.79 12.63
N PHE A 19 23.49 -31.99 13.07
CA PHE A 19 24.40 -33.00 12.50
C PHE A 19 24.17 -34.40 13.06
N GLU A 20 23.59 -34.54 14.25
CA GLU A 20 23.36 -35.84 14.90
C GLU A 20 22.06 -36.56 14.46
N ASN A 21 21.07 -35.84 13.88
CA ASN A 21 19.77 -36.41 13.52
C ASN A 21 19.64 -36.76 12.03
N LYS A 22 18.95 -37.88 11.75
CA LYS A 22 18.66 -38.37 10.38
C LYS A 22 17.93 -37.35 9.52
N ARG A 23 18.19 -37.34 8.19
CA ARG A 23 17.81 -36.32 7.19
C ARG A 23 16.39 -35.75 7.29
N GLU A 24 15.36 -36.52 7.64
CA GLU A 24 13.97 -36.07 7.71
C GLU A 24 13.69 -35.20 8.94
N LYS A 25 14.25 -35.51 10.09
CA LYS A 25 14.09 -34.69 11.33
C LYS A 25 14.87 -33.38 11.31
N LYS A 26 15.80 -33.18 10.39
CA LYS A 26 16.58 -31.93 10.26
C LYS A 26 15.77 -30.78 9.71
N LEU A 27 14.83 -31.04 8.78
CA LEU A 27 14.03 -30.00 8.17
C LEU A 27 13.02 -29.43 9.14
N ASP A 28 12.32 -30.28 9.89
CA ASP A 28 11.34 -29.87 10.88
C ASP A 28 11.98 -29.00 11.98
N PHE A 29 13.17 -29.40 12.46
CA PHE A 29 13.90 -28.63 13.46
C PHE A 29 14.33 -27.25 12.95
N ILE A 30 14.80 -27.14 11.68
CA ILE A 30 15.16 -25.86 11.07
C ILE A 30 13.92 -24.97 10.92
N ILE A 31 12.78 -25.56 10.57
CA ILE A 31 11.51 -24.85 10.44
C ILE A 31 11.05 -24.33 11.82
N GLU A 32 11.11 -25.18 12.87
CA GLU A 32 10.76 -24.80 14.24
C GLU A 32 11.67 -23.67 14.75
N ASP A 33 12.98 -23.77 14.54
CA ASP A 33 13.96 -22.73 14.93
C ASP A 33 13.71 -21.41 14.17
N LEU A 34 13.38 -21.46 12.88
CA LEU A 34 13.02 -20.28 12.10
C LEU A 34 11.70 -19.65 12.55
N ILE A 35 10.72 -20.44 12.95
CA ILE A 35 9.45 -19.98 13.48
C ILE A 35 9.67 -19.26 14.81
N GLU A 36 10.44 -19.88 15.71
CA GLU A 36 10.77 -19.33 17.02
C GLU A 36 11.60 -18.05 16.90
N ASN A 37 12.70 -18.08 16.15
CA ASN A 37 13.61 -16.93 15.99
C ASN A 37 12.96 -15.73 15.29
N ARG A 38 11.97 -15.96 14.43
CA ARG A 38 11.22 -14.91 13.74
C ARG A 38 9.91 -14.56 14.43
N ASN A 39 9.63 -15.18 15.57
CA ASN A 39 8.39 -14.99 16.32
C ASN A 39 7.13 -15.14 15.43
N LEU A 40 7.14 -16.17 14.55
CA LEU A 40 6.09 -16.40 13.58
C LEU A 40 4.97 -17.24 14.21
N SER A 41 3.75 -16.74 14.15
CA SER A 41 2.56 -17.58 14.40
C SER A 41 2.20 -18.39 13.15
N LEU A 42 1.98 -19.69 13.30
CA LEU A 42 1.39 -20.54 12.27
C LEU A 42 -0.15 -20.48 12.27
N ASP A 43 -0.73 -19.87 13.28
CA ASP A 43 -2.18 -19.68 13.37
C ASP A 43 -2.67 -18.79 12.24
N THR A 44 -3.69 -19.26 11.54
CA THR A 44 -4.35 -18.52 10.45
C THR A 44 -5.80 -18.21 10.77
N ASN A 45 -6.25 -18.46 12.00
CA ASN A 45 -7.60 -18.13 12.42
C ASN A 45 -7.78 -16.62 12.55
N PHE A 46 -8.95 -16.14 12.16
CA PHE A 46 -9.33 -14.75 12.31
C PHE A 46 -10.05 -14.59 13.67
N ASP A 47 -9.26 -14.24 14.65
CA ASP A 47 -9.77 -13.86 15.99
C ASP A 47 -9.29 -12.44 16.27
N PHE A 48 -9.83 -11.49 15.48
CA PHE A 48 -9.47 -10.09 15.61
C PHE A 48 -10.34 -9.40 16.64
N LYS A 49 -9.71 -8.71 17.56
CA LYS A 49 -10.38 -7.81 18.50
C LYS A 49 -10.57 -6.45 17.83
N LEU A 50 -11.53 -6.37 16.93
CA LEU A 50 -11.75 -5.23 16.03
C LEU A 50 -11.95 -3.91 16.76
N PHE A 51 -12.68 -3.95 17.88
CA PHE A 51 -12.98 -2.77 18.70
C PHE A 51 -11.87 -2.40 19.69
N ASP A 52 -10.74 -3.13 19.68
CA ASP A 52 -9.50 -2.73 20.35
C ASP A 52 -8.76 -1.64 19.52
N LEU A 53 -9.13 -1.46 18.25
CA LEU A 53 -8.75 -0.28 17.45
C LEU A 53 -9.62 0.91 17.85
N LYS A 54 -8.99 1.98 18.29
CA LYS A 54 -9.65 3.20 18.74
C LYS A 54 -10.54 3.78 17.65
N ASP A 55 -11.70 4.29 18.03
CA ASP A 55 -12.74 4.91 17.20
C ASP A 55 -13.44 3.94 16.20
N MET A 56 -13.17 2.63 16.25
CA MET A 56 -13.83 1.64 15.38
C MET A 56 -15.35 1.60 15.59
N ASP A 57 -15.82 1.74 16.80
CA ASP A 57 -17.23 1.80 17.17
C ASP A 57 -17.90 3.07 16.60
N ILE A 58 -17.25 4.23 16.74
CA ILE A 58 -17.74 5.50 16.20
C ILE A 58 -17.82 5.43 14.67
N ALA A 59 -16.77 4.91 14.02
CA ALA A 59 -16.73 4.78 12.58
C ALA A 59 -17.83 3.86 12.04
N THR A 60 -18.00 2.68 12.63
CA THR A 60 -19.04 1.73 12.20
C THR A 60 -20.44 2.29 12.40
N GLN A 61 -20.71 2.93 13.55
CA GLN A 61 -21.98 3.56 13.83
C GLN A 61 -22.30 4.64 12.77
N ARG A 62 -21.35 5.54 12.49
CA ARG A 62 -21.57 6.64 11.53
C ARG A 62 -21.82 6.12 10.12
N ILE A 63 -21.10 5.06 9.70
CA ILE A 63 -21.31 4.43 8.40
C ILE A 63 -22.71 3.80 8.32
N PHE A 64 -23.18 3.11 9.35
CA PHE A 64 -24.55 2.57 9.38
C PHE A 64 -25.63 3.65 9.34
N GLU A 65 -25.42 4.78 10.00
CA GLU A 65 -26.32 5.94 9.92
C GLU A 65 -26.38 6.49 8.49
N ALA A 66 -25.22 6.58 7.81
CA ALA A 66 -25.15 7.02 6.42
C ALA A 66 -25.88 6.03 5.48
N ILE A 67 -25.64 4.74 5.62
CA ILE A 67 -26.34 3.69 4.82
C ILE A 67 -27.86 3.78 5.04
N LYS A 68 -28.30 3.80 6.30
CA LYS A 68 -29.73 3.84 6.67
C LYS A 68 -30.43 5.07 6.12
N SER A 69 -29.75 6.20 6.08
CA SER A 69 -30.29 7.49 5.63
C SER A 69 -30.03 7.75 4.14
N ASN A 70 -29.46 6.79 3.41
CA ASN A 70 -29.04 6.91 2.01
C ASN A 70 -28.17 8.13 1.73
N GLN A 71 -27.29 8.48 2.70
CA GLN A 71 -26.34 9.57 2.58
C GLN A 71 -25.25 9.22 1.56
N LYS A 72 -24.72 10.24 0.89
CA LYS A 72 -23.63 10.08 -0.07
C LYS A 72 -22.30 9.91 0.66
N ILE A 73 -21.64 8.77 0.45
CA ILE A 73 -20.33 8.44 1.01
C ILE A 73 -19.29 8.54 -0.11
N TYR A 74 -18.18 9.24 0.15
CA TYR A 74 -17.00 9.15 -0.72
C TYR A 74 -15.85 8.45 0.00
N ILE A 75 -15.19 7.55 -0.72
CA ILE A 75 -13.93 6.95 -0.29
C ILE A 75 -12.81 7.74 -0.93
N TYR A 76 -11.95 8.36 -0.12
CA TYR A 76 -10.78 9.10 -0.58
C TYR A 76 -9.53 8.26 -0.37
N GLY A 77 -8.85 7.85 -1.44
CA GLY A 77 -7.67 6.99 -1.37
C GLY A 77 -6.41 7.61 -1.93
N ASP A 78 -5.28 6.93 -1.73
CA ASP A 78 -4.02 7.24 -2.39
C ASP A 78 -3.91 6.51 -3.75
N TYR A 79 -2.95 6.95 -4.57
CA TYR A 79 -2.74 6.50 -5.95
C TYR A 79 -1.84 5.28 -6.09
N ASP A 80 -1.28 4.75 -5.02
CA ASP A 80 -0.47 3.52 -5.07
C ASP A 80 -1.32 2.25 -4.87
N VAL A 81 -0.71 1.08 -4.92
CA VAL A 81 -1.45 -0.20 -4.86
C VAL A 81 -2.14 -0.40 -3.52
N ASP A 82 -1.59 0.08 -2.41
CA ASP A 82 -2.25 -0.03 -1.11
C ASP A 82 -3.50 0.86 -1.06
N GLY A 83 -3.39 2.11 -1.50
CA GLY A 83 -4.54 3.02 -1.65
C GLY A 83 -5.59 2.48 -2.62
N ILE A 84 -5.18 2.04 -3.83
CA ILE A 84 -6.06 1.46 -4.85
C ILE A 84 -6.83 0.25 -4.31
N THR A 85 -6.16 -0.67 -3.63
CA THR A 85 -6.80 -1.87 -3.06
C THR A 85 -7.67 -1.54 -1.86
N SER A 86 -7.30 -0.56 -1.06
CA SER A 86 -8.10 -0.04 0.06
C SER A 86 -9.41 0.58 -0.43
N VAL A 87 -9.35 1.44 -1.45
CA VAL A 87 -10.54 2.02 -2.10
C VAL A 87 -11.42 0.94 -2.68
N SER A 88 -10.85 0.02 -3.45
CA SER A 88 -11.59 -1.06 -4.11
C SER A 88 -12.31 -1.95 -3.10
N LEU A 89 -11.61 -2.36 -2.05
CA LEU A 89 -12.16 -3.17 -0.95
C LEU A 89 -13.37 -2.47 -0.30
N LEU A 90 -13.18 -1.21 0.11
CA LEU A 90 -14.20 -0.49 0.85
C LEU A 90 -15.40 -0.16 -0.05
N TYR A 91 -15.16 0.23 -1.32
CA TYR A 91 -16.21 0.46 -2.30
C TYR A 91 -17.06 -0.78 -2.54
N LEU A 92 -16.44 -1.93 -2.80
CA LEU A 92 -17.14 -3.19 -3.02
C LEU A 92 -17.94 -3.62 -1.78
N ALA A 93 -17.34 -3.51 -0.61
CA ALA A 93 -17.99 -3.89 0.65
C ALA A 93 -19.16 -2.97 1.00
N LEU A 94 -19.01 -1.65 0.89
CA LEU A 94 -20.08 -0.70 1.18
C LEU A 94 -21.20 -0.78 0.14
N SER A 95 -20.89 -0.97 -1.15
CA SER A 95 -21.89 -1.20 -2.20
C SER A 95 -22.74 -2.45 -1.92
N GLU A 96 -22.11 -3.55 -1.48
CA GLU A 96 -22.83 -4.78 -1.10
C GLU A 96 -23.71 -4.59 0.15
N LEU A 97 -23.34 -3.66 1.03
CA LEU A 97 -24.15 -3.28 2.19
C LEU A 97 -25.27 -2.28 1.81
N GLY A 98 -25.36 -1.88 0.55
CA GLY A 98 -26.39 -0.98 0.05
C GLY A 98 -26.11 0.51 0.28
N ALA A 99 -24.86 0.89 0.48
CA ALA A 99 -24.47 2.29 0.60
C ALA A 99 -24.55 3.03 -0.74
N ASN A 100 -24.90 4.31 -0.70
CA ASN A 100 -24.72 5.25 -1.79
C ASN A 100 -23.28 5.75 -1.78
N VAL A 101 -22.38 5.02 -2.43
CA VAL A 101 -20.93 5.19 -2.31
C VAL A 101 -20.26 5.44 -3.65
N ASP A 102 -19.30 6.36 -3.66
CA ASP A 102 -18.40 6.64 -4.77
C ASP A 102 -16.97 6.81 -4.24
N TYR A 103 -15.99 7.03 -5.10
CA TYR A 103 -14.60 7.16 -4.69
C TYR A 103 -13.87 8.28 -5.43
N TYR A 104 -12.85 8.82 -4.76
CA TYR A 104 -11.92 9.80 -5.29
C TYR A 104 -10.48 9.36 -5.04
N ILE A 105 -9.66 9.46 -6.07
CA ILE A 105 -8.22 9.28 -5.96
C ILE A 105 -7.57 10.51 -6.59
N PRO A 106 -6.70 11.23 -5.85
CA PRO A 106 -6.00 12.39 -6.39
C PRO A 106 -5.06 11.98 -7.52
N LEU A 107 -4.89 12.85 -8.49
CA LEU A 107 -3.81 12.71 -9.45
C LEU A 107 -2.47 12.97 -8.74
N ARG A 108 -1.40 12.36 -9.23
CA ARG A 108 -0.09 12.51 -8.61
C ARG A 108 0.40 13.96 -8.57
N ASP A 109 -0.01 14.78 -9.54
CA ASP A 109 0.31 16.21 -9.59
C ASP A 109 -0.46 17.05 -8.56
N GLU A 110 -1.54 16.52 -7.99
CA GLU A 110 -2.26 17.15 -6.88
C GLU A 110 -1.52 16.98 -5.53
N GLY A 111 -0.49 16.16 -5.49
CA GLY A 111 0.29 15.86 -4.29
C GLY A 111 -0.13 14.55 -3.62
N TYR A 112 0.49 14.26 -2.50
CA TYR A 112 0.22 13.09 -1.68
C TYR A 112 -0.76 13.45 -0.55
N GLY A 113 -1.71 12.55 -0.29
CA GLY A 113 -2.64 12.69 0.83
C GLY A 113 -3.88 13.54 0.52
N LEU A 114 -4.52 14.05 1.57
CA LEU A 114 -5.70 14.90 1.43
C LEU A 114 -5.31 16.27 0.89
N ASN A 115 -6.20 16.90 0.09
CA ASN A 115 -6.06 18.29 -0.33
C ASN A 115 -7.39 19.05 -0.21
N LYS A 116 -7.31 20.35 0.05
CA LYS A 116 -8.46 21.21 0.32
C LYS A 116 -9.37 21.39 -0.92
N GLU A 117 -8.79 21.41 -2.12
CA GLU A 117 -9.51 21.55 -3.39
C GLU A 117 -10.40 20.33 -3.65
N ALA A 118 -9.87 19.12 -3.41
CA ALA A 118 -10.65 17.89 -3.51
C ALA A 118 -11.78 17.85 -2.46
N ILE A 119 -11.49 18.22 -1.20
CA ILE A 119 -12.50 18.30 -0.13
C ILE A 119 -13.63 19.27 -0.50
N GLN A 120 -13.27 20.43 -1.04
CA GLN A 120 -14.27 21.39 -1.52
C GLN A 120 -15.12 20.83 -2.66
N THR A 121 -14.49 20.11 -3.59
CA THR A 121 -15.18 19.46 -4.71
C THR A 121 -16.17 18.41 -4.19
N LEU A 122 -15.75 17.54 -3.29
CA LEU A 122 -16.62 16.53 -2.68
C LEU A 122 -17.81 17.17 -1.95
N LYS A 123 -17.57 18.28 -1.21
CA LYS A 123 -18.66 19.02 -0.56
C LYS A 123 -19.66 19.60 -1.56
N ASN A 124 -19.18 20.16 -2.67
CA ASN A 124 -20.03 20.70 -3.74
C ASN A 124 -20.88 19.60 -4.42
N GLU A 125 -20.42 18.35 -4.39
CA GLU A 125 -21.15 17.18 -4.86
C GLU A 125 -22.16 16.62 -3.85
N ASN A 126 -22.45 17.37 -2.78
CA ASN A 126 -23.39 17.00 -1.71
C ASN A 126 -22.97 15.73 -0.97
N THR A 127 -21.67 15.56 -0.73
CA THR A 127 -21.16 14.47 0.10
C THR A 127 -21.49 14.70 1.56
N ASP A 128 -21.97 13.65 2.24
CA ASP A 128 -22.31 13.68 3.65
C ASP A 128 -21.19 13.11 4.53
N LEU A 129 -20.45 12.11 4.01
CA LEU A 129 -19.39 11.42 4.72
C LEU A 129 -18.23 11.10 3.77
N VAL A 130 -17.02 11.43 4.20
CA VAL A 130 -15.80 10.98 3.53
C VAL A 130 -15.08 9.96 4.41
N ILE A 131 -14.63 8.85 3.81
CA ILE A 131 -13.80 7.86 4.47
C ILE A 131 -12.45 7.86 3.73
N SER A 132 -11.40 8.40 4.36
CA SER A 132 -10.08 8.28 3.77
C SER A 132 -9.46 6.92 4.07
N VAL A 133 -8.74 6.38 3.09
CA VAL A 133 -8.03 5.11 3.19
C VAL A 133 -6.58 5.31 2.76
N ASP A 134 -5.66 4.74 3.53
CA ASP A 134 -4.21 4.80 3.27
C ASP A 134 -3.64 6.24 3.24
N CYS A 135 -4.34 7.18 3.83
CA CYS A 135 -3.91 8.57 3.97
C CYS A 135 -4.73 9.31 5.03
N GLY A 136 -4.23 10.48 5.46
CA GLY A 136 -5.00 11.42 6.26
C GLY A 136 -4.54 11.57 7.70
N ILE A 137 -3.75 10.66 8.27
CA ILE A 137 -3.35 10.69 9.69
C ILE A 137 -2.57 11.96 10.08
N ASN A 138 -1.89 12.57 9.13
CA ASN A 138 -1.12 13.80 9.36
C ASN A 138 -1.76 15.04 8.70
N SER A 139 -2.99 14.95 8.18
CA SER A 139 -3.68 16.01 7.42
C SER A 139 -4.55 16.89 8.31
N ILE A 140 -3.92 17.58 9.29
CA ILE A 140 -4.63 18.39 10.29
C ILE A 140 -5.36 19.58 9.65
N GLU A 141 -4.72 20.28 8.72
CA GLU A 141 -5.31 21.46 8.07
C GLU A 141 -6.47 21.11 7.16
N GLU A 142 -6.36 19.99 6.43
CA GLU A 142 -7.39 19.49 5.52
C GLU A 142 -8.63 19.05 6.32
N ILE A 143 -8.43 18.37 7.44
CA ILE A 143 -9.54 17.96 8.32
C ILE A 143 -10.18 19.15 9.01
N ASN A 144 -9.41 20.16 9.44
CA ASN A 144 -9.98 21.40 9.98
C ASN A 144 -10.84 22.09 8.91
N PHE A 145 -10.38 22.12 7.66
CA PHE A 145 -11.15 22.68 6.54
C PHE A 145 -12.44 21.87 6.26
N ALA A 146 -12.38 20.54 6.32
CA ALA A 146 -13.58 19.71 6.21
C ALA A 146 -14.60 20.00 7.32
N ASN A 147 -14.13 20.20 8.55
CA ASN A 147 -14.96 20.54 9.69
C ASN A 147 -15.64 21.92 9.51
N GLU A 148 -14.94 22.92 8.96
CA GLU A 148 -15.51 24.23 8.62
C GLU A 148 -16.64 24.11 7.59
N LEU A 149 -16.53 23.15 6.68
CA LEU A 149 -17.56 22.82 5.68
C LEU A 149 -18.70 21.95 6.23
N ASN A 150 -18.66 21.54 7.50
CA ASN A 150 -19.57 20.54 8.08
C ASN A 150 -19.62 19.26 7.21
N LEU A 151 -18.46 18.71 6.89
CA LEU A 151 -18.28 17.47 6.18
C LEU A 151 -17.66 16.43 7.12
N ASP A 152 -18.43 15.40 7.44
CA ASP A 152 -17.94 14.33 8.32
C ASP A 152 -16.80 13.54 7.66
N PHE A 153 -15.74 13.29 8.44
CA PHE A 153 -14.57 12.53 8.00
C PHE A 153 -14.28 11.36 8.93
N ILE A 154 -14.04 10.19 8.34
CA ILE A 154 -13.45 9.02 8.99
C ILE A 154 -12.09 8.78 8.34
N ILE A 155 -11.04 8.71 9.13
CA ILE A 155 -9.69 8.39 8.65
C ILE A 155 -9.41 6.92 8.94
N THR A 156 -9.01 6.15 7.90
CA THR A 156 -8.38 4.84 8.05
C THR A 156 -6.99 4.90 7.42
N ASP A 157 -5.97 4.79 8.25
CA ASP A 157 -4.59 4.99 7.83
C ASP A 157 -3.64 4.06 8.61
N HIS A 158 -2.42 3.91 8.14
CA HIS A 158 -1.38 3.10 8.78
C HIS A 158 -0.02 3.82 8.88
N HIS A 159 0.07 5.01 8.32
CA HIS A 159 1.29 5.82 8.33
C HIS A 159 1.69 6.25 9.75
N GLU A 160 2.96 6.64 9.91
CA GLU A 160 3.47 7.16 11.19
C GLU A 160 2.79 8.46 11.56
N ILE A 161 2.49 8.60 12.84
CA ILE A 161 1.89 9.81 13.41
C ILE A 161 3.05 10.76 13.74
N THR A 162 3.14 11.88 13.00
CA THR A 162 4.27 12.81 13.13
C THR A 162 3.95 14.04 13.99
N GLY A 163 2.72 14.17 14.47
CA GLY A 163 2.25 15.31 15.27
C GLY A 163 0.96 14.99 16.01
N ASP A 164 0.10 15.98 16.15
CA ASP A 164 -1.23 15.80 16.71
C ASP A 164 -2.13 14.99 15.75
N ILE A 165 -3.07 14.23 16.31
CA ILE A 165 -4.05 13.48 15.53
C ILE A 165 -5.12 14.47 15.00
N PRO A 166 -5.47 14.42 13.69
CA PRO A 166 -6.52 15.25 13.12
C PRO A 166 -7.86 15.06 13.84
N LYS A 167 -8.60 16.14 14.00
CA LYS A 167 -9.92 16.13 14.66
C LYS A 167 -11.03 15.68 13.70
N ALA A 168 -10.85 14.51 13.06
CA ALA A 168 -11.90 13.85 12.32
C ALA A 168 -12.94 13.23 13.27
N LEU A 169 -14.10 12.83 12.73
CA LEU A 169 -15.14 12.16 13.52
C LEU A 169 -14.63 10.85 14.14
N ALA A 170 -13.86 10.09 13.36
CA ALA A 170 -13.18 8.88 13.83
C ALA A 170 -11.82 8.76 13.12
N VAL A 171 -10.82 8.23 13.83
CA VAL A 171 -9.47 8.01 13.29
C VAL A 171 -9.01 6.59 13.64
N ILE A 172 -8.98 5.72 12.66
CA ILE A 172 -8.52 4.33 12.80
C ILE A 172 -7.11 4.23 12.24
N ASN A 173 -6.15 4.03 13.13
CA ASN A 173 -4.75 3.78 12.78
C ASN A 173 -4.13 2.87 13.85
N SER A 174 -3.54 1.75 13.43
CA SER A 174 -2.99 0.74 14.34
C SER A 174 -1.81 1.26 15.20
N LYS A 175 -1.20 2.39 14.83
CA LYS A 175 -0.05 2.98 15.54
C LYS A 175 -0.44 3.95 16.64
N ARG A 176 -1.72 4.29 16.80
CA ARG A 176 -2.19 5.15 17.89
C ARG A 176 -1.84 4.54 19.25
N GLU A 177 -1.40 5.37 20.18
CA GLU A 177 -1.03 4.93 21.54
C GLU A 177 -2.23 4.46 22.35
N GLU A 178 -3.41 5.02 22.08
CA GLU A 178 -4.66 4.71 22.78
C GLU A 178 -5.28 3.34 22.38
N ASN A 179 -4.73 2.69 21.37
CA ASN A 179 -5.19 1.37 20.95
C ASN A 179 -4.90 0.29 22.02
N ILE A 180 -5.86 -0.58 22.25
CA ILE A 180 -5.66 -1.86 22.93
C ILE A 180 -5.10 -2.89 21.92
N TYR A 181 -5.40 -2.70 20.63
CA TYR A 181 -4.88 -3.52 19.54
C TYR A 181 -3.35 -3.41 19.45
N SER A 182 -2.66 -4.55 19.58
CA SER A 182 -1.21 -4.57 19.77
C SER A 182 -0.38 -4.61 18.49
N PHE A 183 -0.95 -5.07 17.36
CA PHE A 183 -0.22 -5.18 16.11
C PHE A 183 -0.21 -3.86 15.33
N LYS A 184 0.97 -3.24 15.18
CA LYS A 184 1.13 -1.87 14.67
C LYS A 184 1.52 -1.78 13.19
N TYR A 185 1.62 -2.91 12.48
CA TYR A 185 2.19 -2.95 11.13
C TYR A 185 1.16 -3.31 10.05
N LEU A 186 -0.12 -3.00 10.27
CA LEU A 186 -1.11 -3.13 9.20
C LEU A 186 -0.72 -2.26 8.01
N ALA A 187 -1.00 -2.72 6.79
CA ALA A 187 -1.05 -1.88 5.60
C ALA A 187 -2.35 -1.04 5.60
N GLY A 188 -2.46 -0.05 4.72
CA GLY A 188 -3.69 0.73 4.56
C GLY A 188 -4.89 -0.16 4.26
N VAL A 189 -4.75 -1.10 3.30
CA VAL A 189 -5.80 -2.09 2.98
C VAL A 189 -6.10 -3.02 4.16
N GLY A 190 -5.12 -3.34 4.98
CA GLY A 190 -5.31 -4.11 6.20
C GLY A 190 -6.18 -3.34 7.21
N THR A 191 -5.93 -2.04 7.39
CA THR A 191 -6.73 -1.16 8.24
C THR A 191 -8.16 -1.01 7.70
N ALA A 192 -8.32 -0.79 6.39
CA ALA A 192 -9.62 -0.77 5.72
C ALA A 192 -10.38 -2.11 5.88
N PHE A 193 -9.67 -3.24 5.79
CA PHE A 193 -10.26 -4.56 6.00
C PHE A 193 -10.77 -4.76 7.43
N MET A 194 -10.07 -4.25 8.45
CA MET A 194 -10.54 -4.30 9.83
C MET A 194 -11.86 -3.54 10.00
N LEU A 195 -12.01 -2.39 9.33
CA LEU A 195 -13.27 -1.64 9.31
C LEU A 195 -14.40 -2.43 8.60
N VAL A 196 -14.13 -2.99 7.42
CA VAL A 196 -15.08 -3.87 6.71
C VAL A 196 -15.47 -5.05 7.59
N TYR A 197 -14.50 -5.69 8.25
CA TYR A 197 -14.77 -6.81 9.15
C TYR A 197 -15.68 -6.41 10.31
N ALA A 198 -15.47 -5.24 10.91
CA ALA A 198 -16.33 -4.74 11.98
C ALA A 198 -17.78 -4.50 11.50
N LEU A 199 -17.93 -3.89 10.31
CA LEU A 199 -19.26 -3.70 9.69
C LEU A 199 -19.98 -5.03 9.43
N TYR A 200 -19.28 -5.99 8.82
CA TYR A 200 -19.85 -7.31 8.50
C TYR A 200 -20.18 -8.14 9.75
N THR A 201 -19.37 -7.99 10.83
CA THR A 201 -19.65 -8.61 12.13
C THR A 201 -20.97 -8.11 12.70
N GLN A 202 -21.18 -6.80 12.73
CA GLN A 202 -22.40 -6.20 13.27
C GLN A 202 -23.65 -6.55 12.43
N MET A 203 -23.47 -6.82 11.13
CA MET A 203 -24.55 -7.25 10.23
C MET A 203 -24.73 -8.77 10.16
N ASN A 204 -23.99 -9.57 10.92
CA ASN A 204 -23.99 -11.03 10.88
C ASN A 204 -23.69 -11.62 9.47
N LYS A 205 -22.83 -10.96 8.68
CA LYS A 205 -22.45 -11.34 7.31
C LYS A 205 -21.01 -11.86 7.20
N LEU A 206 -20.42 -12.39 8.27
CA LEU A 206 -19.01 -12.82 8.31
C LEU A 206 -18.61 -13.84 7.24
N ASN A 207 -19.56 -14.71 6.84
CA ASN A 207 -19.28 -15.74 5.82
C ASN A 207 -18.91 -15.14 4.45
N ASP A 208 -19.30 -13.90 4.18
CA ASP A 208 -19.07 -13.23 2.90
C ASP A 208 -17.73 -12.45 2.88
N LEU A 209 -17.06 -12.36 4.02
CA LEU A 209 -15.87 -11.53 4.19
C LEU A 209 -14.61 -12.11 3.52
N GLU A 210 -14.48 -13.43 3.51
CA GLU A 210 -13.26 -14.12 3.04
C GLU A 210 -12.92 -13.79 1.58
N LYS A 211 -13.92 -13.53 0.77
CA LYS A 211 -13.75 -13.20 -0.67
C LYS A 211 -12.90 -11.96 -0.95
N TYR A 212 -12.74 -11.07 0.04
CA TYR A 212 -11.96 -9.84 -0.10
C TYR A 212 -10.47 -10.03 0.19
N LEU A 213 -10.08 -11.18 0.73
CA LEU A 213 -8.70 -11.38 1.18
C LEU A 213 -7.67 -11.41 0.06
N ASP A 214 -8.06 -11.73 -1.17
CA ASP A 214 -7.18 -11.61 -2.35
C ASP A 214 -6.81 -10.14 -2.61
N ILE A 215 -7.78 -9.22 -2.52
CA ILE A 215 -7.54 -7.77 -2.61
C ILE A 215 -6.60 -7.32 -1.47
N VAL A 216 -6.92 -7.73 -0.22
CA VAL A 216 -6.10 -7.40 0.96
C VAL A 216 -4.68 -7.92 0.82
N ALA A 217 -4.49 -9.13 0.29
CA ALA A 217 -3.16 -9.69 0.08
C ALA A 217 -2.36 -8.90 -0.96
N ILE A 218 -3.01 -8.43 -2.04
CA ILE A 218 -2.33 -7.63 -3.08
C ILE A 218 -1.79 -6.33 -2.47
N GLY A 219 -2.61 -5.53 -1.77
CA GLY A 219 -2.17 -4.27 -1.17
C GLY A 219 -1.13 -4.48 -0.07
N THR A 220 -1.39 -5.42 0.87
CA THR A 220 -0.46 -5.71 1.97
C THR A 220 0.95 -6.10 1.49
N VAL A 221 1.04 -6.89 0.42
CA VAL A 221 2.34 -7.27 -0.16
C VAL A 221 2.96 -6.08 -0.90
N ALA A 222 2.15 -5.28 -1.60
CA ALA A 222 2.63 -4.14 -2.39
C ALA A 222 3.21 -3.02 -1.52
N ASP A 223 2.67 -2.80 -0.35
CA ASP A 223 3.12 -1.79 0.63
C ASP A 223 4.41 -2.21 1.38
N ILE A 224 4.85 -3.46 1.22
CA ILE A 224 6.11 -3.98 1.80
C ILE A 224 6.12 -3.96 3.34
N VAL A 225 4.97 -3.95 3.99
CA VAL A 225 4.86 -4.11 5.44
C VAL A 225 5.33 -5.50 5.89
N PRO A 226 5.77 -5.65 7.16
CA PRO A 226 6.18 -6.95 7.69
C PRO A 226 5.07 -8.00 7.58
N LEU A 227 5.34 -9.12 6.90
CA LEU A 227 4.39 -10.23 6.72
C LEU A 227 4.40 -11.15 7.96
N VAL A 228 4.08 -10.57 9.11
CA VAL A 228 3.96 -11.25 10.41
C VAL A 228 2.57 -11.04 10.98
N SER A 229 2.20 -11.77 12.04
CA SER A 229 0.92 -11.63 12.74
C SER A 229 -0.28 -11.56 11.76
N ASP A 230 -1.10 -10.52 11.85
CA ASP A 230 -2.33 -10.39 11.08
C ASP A 230 -2.08 -10.19 9.57
N ASN A 231 -1.04 -9.43 9.19
CA ASN A 231 -0.63 -9.33 7.80
C ASN A 231 -0.32 -10.69 7.18
N ARG A 232 0.35 -11.59 7.95
CA ARG A 232 0.64 -12.94 7.48
C ARG A 232 -0.65 -13.75 7.30
N LYS A 233 -1.63 -13.60 8.19
CA LYS A 233 -2.93 -14.28 8.07
C LYS A 233 -3.65 -13.84 6.80
N PHE A 234 -3.73 -12.53 6.55
CA PHE A 234 -4.35 -11.95 5.36
C PHE A 234 -3.66 -12.46 4.08
N VAL A 235 -2.34 -12.30 4.00
CA VAL A 235 -1.57 -12.65 2.80
C VAL A 235 -1.61 -14.15 2.54
N LYS A 236 -1.42 -15.01 3.55
CA LYS A 236 -1.42 -16.47 3.38
C LYS A 236 -2.77 -16.99 2.86
N ARG A 237 -3.89 -16.42 3.34
CA ARG A 237 -5.23 -16.81 2.86
C ARG A 237 -5.55 -16.17 1.52
N GLY A 238 -5.26 -14.89 1.36
CA GLY A 238 -5.57 -14.14 0.14
C GLY A 238 -4.81 -14.64 -1.09
N LEU A 239 -3.53 -15.00 -0.96
CA LEU A 239 -2.78 -15.59 -2.06
C LEU A 239 -3.39 -16.90 -2.59
N LYS A 240 -3.99 -17.71 -1.70
CA LYS A 240 -4.70 -18.93 -2.11
C LYS A 240 -5.98 -18.63 -2.88
N LEU A 241 -6.63 -17.50 -2.59
CA LEU A 241 -7.88 -17.11 -3.24
C LEU A 241 -7.67 -16.55 -4.64
N LEU A 242 -6.47 -16.11 -5.02
CA LEU A 242 -6.18 -15.62 -6.37
C LEU A 242 -6.56 -16.63 -7.47
N ASN A 243 -6.40 -17.92 -7.21
CA ASN A 243 -6.81 -18.98 -8.16
C ASN A 243 -8.33 -19.04 -8.39
N THR A 244 -9.11 -18.59 -7.42
CA THR A 244 -10.58 -18.66 -7.42
C THR A 244 -11.21 -17.30 -7.23
N THR A 245 -10.46 -16.23 -7.49
CA THR A 245 -10.92 -14.85 -7.33
C THR A 245 -12.27 -14.61 -7.98
N LYS A 246 -13.16 -13.90 -7.29
CA LYS A 246 -14.49 -13.55 -7.79
C LYS A 246 -14.47 -12.30 -8.67
N TRP A 247 -13.43 -11.49 -8.56
CA TRP A 247 -13.31 -10.21 -9.26
C TRP A 247 -12.93 -10.43 -10.71
N ILE A 248 -13.84 -10.11 -11.62
CA ILE A 248 -13.69 -10.38 -13.05
C ILE A 248 -12.42 -9.75 -13.60
N GLY A 249 -12.14 -8.48 -13.24
CA GLY A 249 -10.95 -7.78 -13.68
C GLY A 249 -9.66 -8.45 -13.22
N ILE A 250 -9.58 -8.84 -11.96
CA ILE A 250 -8.40 -9.53 -11.42
C ILE A 250 -8.22 -10.88 -12.10
N LYS A 251 -9.29 -11.64 -12.26
CA LYS A 251 -9.28 -12.92 -12.98
C LYS A 251 -8.76 -12.78 -14.41
N GLN A 252 -9.21 -11.79 -15.15
CA GLN A 252 -8.76 -11.53 -16.52
C GLN A 252 -7.30 -11.06 -16.55
N LEU A 253 -6.88 -10.24 -15.58
CA LEU A 253 -5.48 -9.83 -15.44
C LEU A 253 -4.57 -11.05 -15.20
N LEU A 254 -4.93 -11.92 -14.25
CA LEU A 254 -4.15 -13.12 -13.95
C LEU A 254 -4.06 -14.05 -15.17
N ARG A 255 -5.14 -14.24 -15.92
CA ARG A 255 -5.13 -14.97 -17.19
C ARG A 255 -4.19 -14.36 -18.22
N LYS A 256 -4.12 -13.04 -18.29
CA LYS A 256 -3.27 -12.33 -19.26
C LYS A 256 -1.77 -12.47 -18.92
N ILE A 257 -1.43 -12.41 -17.63
CA ILE A 257 -0.02 -12.44 -17.17
C ILE A 257 0.52 -13.85 -16.89
N PHE A 258 -0.37 -14.83 -16.62
CA PHE A 258 -0.04 -16.23 -16.37
C PHE A 258 -0.90 -17.16 -17.23
N PRO A 259 -0.83 -17.09 -18.57
CA PRO A 259 -1.79 -17.72 -19.47
C PRO A 259 -1.87 -19.25 -19.31
N ASP A 260 -0.77 -19.89 -18.94
CA ASP A 260 -0.67 -21.37 -18.91
C ASP A 260 -1.22 -21.98 -17.62
N ASN A 261 -1.28 -21.23 -16.51
CA ASN A 261 -1.55 -21.84 -15.20
C ASN A 261 -2.15 -20.90 -14.15
N TRP A 262 -2.81 -19.80 -14.55
CA TRP A 262 -3.31 -18.78 -13.61
C TRP A 262 -4.22 -19.36 -12.51
N ASP A 263 -4.96 -20.43 -12.78
CA ASP A 263 -5.95 -21.07 -11.89
C ASP A 263 -5.39 -22.27 -11.10
N THR A 264 -4.18 -22.72 -11.42
CA THR A 264 -3.50 -23.86 -10.78
C THR A 264 -2.18 -23.49 -10.13
N LYS A 265 -1.68 -22.26 -10.43
CA LYS A 265 -0.43 -21.75 -9.90
C LYS A 265 -0.52 -21.53 -8.38
N GLU A 266 0.49 -21.93 -7.64
CA GLU A 266 0.69 -21.45 -6.28
C GLU A 266 1.25 -20.03 -6.34
N TYR A 267 0.48 -19.05 -5.85
CA TYR A 267 0.89 -17.66 -5.81
C TYR A 267 1.69 -17.35 -4.54
N PHE A 268 2.78 -16.61 -4.72
CA PHE A 268 3.66 -16.15 -3.67
C PHE A 268 3.68 -14.62 -3.58
N ALA A 269 4.16 -14.09 -2.45
CA ALA A 269 4.37 -12.65 -2.31
C ALA A 269 5.26 -12.05 -3.42
N TYR A 270 6.18 -12.86 -3.98
CA TYR A 270 6.98 -12.48 -5.14
C TYR A 270 6.12 -12.15 -6.38
N ASP A 271 5.13 -12.99 -6.68
CA ASP A 271 4.24 -12.77 -7.84
C ASP A 271 3.46 -11.46 -7.70
N VAL A 272 2.99 -11.17 -6.47
CA VAL A 272 2.30 -9.92 -6.19
C VAL A 272 3.28 -8.75 -6.26
N GLY A 273 4.37 -8.76 -5.50
CA GLY A 273 5.26 -7.60 -5.37
C GLY A 273 6.04 -7.26 -6.65
N TYR A 274 6.39 -8.24 -7.48
CA TYR A 274 7.24 -8.03 -8.66
C TYR A 274 6.53 -8.16 -10.00
N ILE A 275 5.34 -8.74 -10.05
CA ILE A 275 4.59 -8.93 -11.31
C ILE A 275 3.27 -8.17 -11.29
N ILE A 276 2.40 -8.40 -10.28
CA ILE A 276 1.04 -7.84 -10.22
C ILE A 276 1.06 -6.37 -9.80
N ALA A 277 1.62 -6.06 -8.62
CA ALA A 277 1.62 -4.70 -8.06
C ALA A 277 2.28 -3.65 -8.98
N PRO A 278 3.39 -3.94 -9.70
CA PRO A 278 3.96 -2.99 -10.64
C PRO A 278 3.04 -2.56 -11.78
N ILE A 279 2.05 -3.38 -12.14
CA ILE A 279 1.06 -3.06 -13.19
C ILE A 279 0.11 -1.98 -12.67
N PHE A 280 -0.41 -2.14 -11.47
CA PHE A 280 -1.28 -1.15 -10.82
C PHE A 280 -0.53 0.15 -10.49
N ASN A 281 0.68 0.05 -9.91
CA ASN A 281 1.51 1.21 -9.61
C ASN A 281 1.88 2.06 -10.85
N ALA A 282 1.87 1.47 -12.04
CA ALA A 282 2.15 2.20 -13.26
C ALA A 282 1.04 3.21 -13.61
N ALA A 283 -0.23 2.88 -13.33
CA ALA A 283 -1.36 3.79 -13.53
C ALA A 283 -1.21 5.07 -12.69
N GLY A 284 -0.96 4.92 -11.37
CA GLY A 284 -0.75 6.05 -10.48
C GLY A 284 0.54 6.86 -10.73
N ARG A 285 1.44 6.38 -11.61
CA ARG A 285 2.68 7.09 -11.96
C ARG A 285 2.60 7.89 -13.25
N LEU A 286 1.83 7.43 -14.21
CA LEU A 286 1.81 7.95 -15.57
C LEU A 286 0.46 8.55 -15.96
N GLU A 287 -0.63 8.10 -15.32
CA GLU A 287 -1.99 8.48 -15.64
C GLU A 287 -2.88 8.55 -14.38
N ASP A 288 -4.15 8.20 -14.53
CA ASP A 288 -5.17 8.22 -13.49
C ASP A 288 -5.30 6.83 -12.81
N ALA A 289 -5.00 6.77 -11.51
CA ALA A 289 -5.13 5.58 -10.69
C ALA A 289 -6.60 5.06 -10.58
N LYS A 290 -7.60 5.87 -10.94
CA LYS A 290 -9.01 5.43 -11.02
C LYS A 290 -9.18 4.24 -11.96
N GLN A 291 -8.37 4.14 -13.03
CA GLN A 291 -8.41 2.98 -13.94
C GLN A 291 -8.05 1.68 -13.23
N ALA A 292 -7.10 1.75 -12.29
CA ALA A 292 -6.70 0.60 -11.49
C ALA A 292 -7.82 0.17 -10.53
N VAL A 293 -8.51 1.10 -9.86
CA VAL A 293 -9.72 0.78 -9.06
C VAL A 293 -10.82 0.21 -9.94
N SER A 294 -11.05 0.81 -11.12
CA SER A 294 -12.07 0.31 -12.08
C SER A 294 -11.87 -1.17 -12.41
N LEU A 295 -10.62 -1.65 -12.48
CA LEU A 295 -10.36 -3.07 -12.75
C LEU A 295 -10.85 -4.00 -11.62
N PHE A 296 -10.84 -3.54 -10.37
CA PHE A 296 -11.35 -4.33 -9.25
C PHE A 296 -12.87 -4.38 -9.20
N VAL A 297 -13.54 -3.30 -9.67
CA VAL A 297 -14.98 -3.10 -9.47
C VAL A 297 -15.81 -3.37 -10.74
N GLU A 298 -15.20 -3.44 -11.92
CA GLU A 298 -15.89 -3.67 -13.20
C GLU A 298 -16.34 -5.13 -13.35
N GLU A 299 -17.61 -5.31 -13.71
CA GLU A 299 -18.23 -6.61 -13.91
C GLU A 299 -18.30 -7.03 -15.40
N ASP A 300 -18.09 -6.10 -16.33
CA ASP A 300 -18.02 -6.38 -17.75
C ASP A 300 -16.63 -6.86 -18.16
N GLY A 301 -16.52 -8.13 -18.52
CA GLY A 301 -15.25 -8.74 -18.92
C GLY A 301 -14.57 -8.09 -20.14
N PHE A 302 -15.34 -7.50 -21.08
CA PHE A 302 -14.76 -6.78 -22.23
C PHE A 302 -14.15 -5.45 -21.81
N LYS A 303 -14.83 -4.71 -20.94
CA LYS A 303 -14.26 -3.48 -20.37
C LYS A 303 -13.01 -3.77 -19.54
N CYS A 304 -13.04 -4.84 -18.74
CA CYS A 304 -11.85 -5.30 -18.01
C CYS A 304 -10.64 -5.52 -18.93
N LEU A 305 -10.83 -6.16 -20.09
CA LEU A 305 -9.73 -6.38 -21.04
C LEU A 305 -9.14 -5.06 -21.56
N SER A 306 -9.97 -4.08 -21.88
CA SER A 306 -9.51 -2.76 -22.32
C SER A 306 -8.70 -2.04 -21.21
N ILE A 307 -9.18 -2.12 -19.96
CA ILE A 307 -8.46 -1.54 -18.80
C ILE A 307 -7.11 -2.26 -18.62
N ILE A 308 -7.10 -3.60 -18.70
CA ILE A 308 -5.88 -4.39 -18.56
C ILE A 308 -4.85 -4.03 -19.61
N ASP A 309 -5.24 -3.90 -20.89
CA ASP A 309 -4.33 -3.54 -21.97
C ASP A 309 -3.68 -2.18 -21.68
N LYS A 310 -4.46 -1.20 -21.24
CA LYS A 310 -3.96 0.13 -20.85
C LYS A 310 -2.99 0.06 -19.67
N LEU A 311 -3.32 -0.68 -18.61
CA LEU A 311 -2.45 -0.87 -17.44
C LEU A 311 -1.13 -1.55 -17.82
N LEU A 312 -1.15 -2.52 -18.72
CA LEU A 312 0.04 -3.20 -19.22
C LEU A 312 0.91 -2.28 -20.09
N GLU A 313 0.29 -1.45 -20.95
CA GLU A 313 0.98 -0.43 -21.72
C GLU A 313 1.68 0.56 -20.80
N ASN A 314 1.00 1.11 -19.81
CA ASN A 314 1.58 2.00 -18.81
C ASN A 314 2.77 1.35 -18.07
N ASN A 315 2.65 0.07 -17.72
CA ASN A 315 3.74 -0.64 -17.05
C ASN A 315 4.95 -0.87 -17.99
N ILE A 316 4.71 -1.09 -19.29
CA ILE A 316 5.79 -1.18 -20.29
C ILE A 316 6.45 0.19 -20.45
N GLU A 317 5.66 1.26 -20.57
CA GLU A 317 6.17 2.63 -20.70
C GLU A 317 7.01 3.01 -19.47
N ARG A 318 6.51 2.77 -18.27
CA ARG A 318 7.27 2.96 -17.03
C ARG A 318 8.60 2.20 -17.04
N LYS A 319 8.59 0.91 -17.45
CA LYS A 319 9.82 0.11 -17.58
C LYS A 319 10.77 0.65 -18.64
N ASN A 320 10.24 1.21 -19.73
CA ASN A 320 11.04 1.83 -20.77
C ASN A 320 11.63 3.15 -20.29
N MET A 321 10.89 3.97 -19.54
CA MET A 321 11.41 5.16 -18.89
C MET A 321 12.52 4.84 -17.88
N GLU A 322 12.39 3.73 -17.14
CA GLU A 322 13.43 3.23 -16.23
C GLU A 322 14.66 2.69 -16.96
N ARG A 323 14.44 1.95 -18.06
CA ARG A 323 15.48 1.32 -18.87
C ARG A 323 16.01 2.29 -19.93
N GLY A 324 15.14 3.18 -20.39
CA GLY A 324 15.52 4.20 -21.34
C GLY A 324 16.68 4.97 -20.74
N MET A 325 17.85 4.64 -21.18
CA MET A 325 19.20 5.12 -20.92
C MET A 325 19.34 6.46 -20.19
N SER A 326 18.22 7.16 -19.93
CA SER A 326 18.35 8.55 -19.59
C SER A 326 18.49 8.77 -18.08
N ILE A 327 17.54 8.39 -17.22
CA ILE A 327 17.56 8.93 -15.84
C ILE A 327 18.59 8.20 -14.96
N LEU A 328 18.61 6.88 -15.00
CA LEU A 328 19.58 6.11 -14.19
C LEU A 328 21.02 6.32 -14.69
N GLU A 329 21.24 6.22 -16.00
CA GLU A 329 22.58 6.40 -16.60
C GLU A 329 23.06 7.85 -16.51
N MET A 330 22.16 8.82 -16.73
CA MET A 330 22.48 10.23 -16.51
C MET A 330 22.85 10.49 -15.05
N SER A 331 22.07 9.92 -14.11
CA SER A 331 22.37 10.04 -12.68
C SER A 331 23.71 9.37 -12.34
N VAL A 332 23.98 8.17 -12.83
CA VAL A 332 25.27 7.48 -12.62
C VAL A 332 26.41 8.27 -13.23
N THR A 333 26.26 8.76 -14.47
CA THR A 333 27.27 9.57 -15.15
C THR A 333 27.59 10.83 -14.36
N GLU A 334 26.57 11.52 -13.85
CA GLU A 334 26.76 12.71 -13.02
C GLU A 334 27.45 12.39 -11.68
N ILE A 335 27.04 11.30 -11.02
CA ILE A 335 27.65 10.83 -9.77
C ILE A 335 29.13 10.53 -9.97
N GLU A 336 29.49 9.81 -11.03
CA GLU A 336 30.88 9.47 -11.35
C GLU A 336 31.68 10.70 -11.72
N LYS A 337 31.14 11.57 -12.62
CA LYS A 337 31.81 12.80 -13.07
C LYS A 337 32.08 13.76 -11.91
N LYS A 338 31.12 13.95 -11.02
CA LYS A 338 31.23 14.84 -9.86
C LYS A 338 31.80 14.15 -8.61
N GLN A 339 32.12 12.86 -8.70
CA GLN A 339 32.61 12.02 -7.59
C GLN A 339 31.69 12.08 -6.35
N LEU A 340 30.38 12.13 -6.55
CA LEU A 340 29.39 12.23 -5.46
C LEU A 340 29.41 11.02 -4.56
N TYR A 341 29.90 9.88 -5.03
CA TYR A 341 30.10 8.68 -4.21
C TYR A 341 31.13 8.88 -3.06
N ASN A 342 31.93 9.95 -3.08
CA ASN A 342 32.82 10.34 -1.98
C ASN A 342 32.12 11.22 -0.92
N LYS A 343 30.89 11.69 -1.20
CA LYS A 343 30.10 12.50 -0.26
C LYS A 343 29.26 11.63 0.65
N ASN A 344 28.74 12.21 1.73
CA ASN A 344 27.84 11.52 2.66
C ASN A 344 26.42 11.35 2.10
N LEU A 345 26.01 12.20 1.17
CA LEU A 345 24.72 12.22 0.49
C LEU A 345 24.97 12.29 -1.02
N ILE A 346 24.18 11.52 -1.79
CA ILE A 346 24.10 11.64 -3.25
C ILE A 346 22.87 12.46 -3.59
N LEU A 347 23.08 13.61 -4.25
CA LEU A 347 22.01 14.44 -4.77
C LEU A 347 22.22 14.68 -6.24
N VAL A 348 21.22 14.28 -7.05
CA VAL A 348 21.20 14.51 -8.50
C VAL A 348 19.89 15.16 -8.90
N ALA A 349 19.95 16.23 -9.67
CA ALA A 349 18.80 16.99 -10.10
C ALA A 349 18.88 17.28 -11.58
N ASN A 350 17.79 17.08 -12.33
CA ASN A 350 17.75 17.39 -13.76
C ASN A 350 16.32 17.72 -14.19
N LYS A 351 16.18 18.63 -15.16
CA LYS A 351 14.89 19.01 -15.75
C LYS A 351 14.28 17.96 -16.69
N SER A 352 15.11 17.04 -17.19
CA SER A 352 14.63 15.93 -18.03
C SER A 352 14.19 14.71 -17.24
N PHE A 353 14.28 14.76 -15.91
CA PHE A 353 13.80 13.68 -15.06
C PHE A 353 12.29 13.75 -14.96
N HIS A 354 11.64 12.58 -14.72
CA HIS A 354 10.20 12.48 -14.56
C HIS A 354 9.88 12.00 -13.15
N HIS A 355 9.05 12.76 -12.41
CA HIS A 355 8.71 12.47 -11.00
C HIS A 355 8.14 11.05 -10.79
N GLY A 356 7.41 10.51 -11.77
CA GLY A 356 6.87 9.15 -11.72
C GLY A 356 7.91 8.03 -11.57
N VAL A 357 9.19 8.27 -11.92
CA VAL A 357 10.25 7.24 -11.92
C VAL A 357 11.46 7.58 -11.04
N ILE A 358 11.62 8.83 -10.58
CA ILE A 358 12.79 9.23 -9.76
C ILE A 358 12.92 8.40 -8.48
N GLY A 359 11.81 7.94 -7.90
CA GLY A 359 11.82 7.09 -6.70
C GLY A 359 12.49 5.73 -6.94
N ILE A 360 12.26 5.15 -8.12
CA ILE A 360 12.88 3.87 -8.52
C ILE A 360 14.36 4.07 -8.79
N VAL A 361 14.71 5.17 -9.46
CA VAL A 361 16.11 5.54 -9.72
C VAL A 361 16.85 5.77 -8.40
N ALA A 362 16.25 6.48 -7.45
CA ALA A 362 16.84 6.71 -6.12
C ALA A 362 17.15 5.39 -5.40
N SER A 363 16.23 4.41 -5.45
CA SER A 363 16.45 3.08 -4.86
C SER A 363 17.63 2.35 -5.54
N LYS A 364 17.70 2.36 -6.88
CA LYS A 364 18.80 1.72 -7.63
C LYS A 364 20.16 2.37 -7.35
N ILE A 365 20.19 3.70 -7.19
CA ILE A 365 21.41 4.44 -6.84
C ILE A 365 21.83 4.09 -5.40
N LEU A 366 20.88 4.06 -4.47
CA LEU A 366 21.14 3.64 -3.09
C LEU A 366 21.73 2.23 -3.05
N ASP A 367 21.15 1.27 -3.77
CA ASP A 367 21.65 -0.11 -3.84
C ASP A 367 23.07 -0.19 -4.39
N LYS A 368 23.39 0.66 -5.40
CA LYS A 368 24.72 0.68 -6.02
C LYS A 368 25.78 1.29 -5.11
N TYR A 369 25.49 2.41 -4.46
CA TYR A 369 26.48 3.21 -3.73
C TYR A 369 26.36 3.10 -2.20
N TYR A 370 25.24 2.57 -1.70
CA TYR A 370 24.89 2.45 -0.28
C TYR A 370 25.07 3.78 0.49
N LYS A 371 24.39 4.80 0.00
CA LYS A 371 24.38 6.16 0.58
C LYS A 371 23.00 6.76 0.55
N PRO A 372 22.63 7.62 1.52
CA PRO A 372 21.42 8.44 1.38
C PRO A 372 21.39 9.10 0.02
N THR A 373 20.26 9.03 -0.66
CA THR A 373 20.15 9.43 -2.08
C THR A 373 18.90 10.26 -2.27
N ILE A 374 19.05 11.39 -2.96
CA ILE A 374 17.98 12.29 -3.39
C ILE A 374 18.08 12.47 -4.90
N ILE A 375 16.99 12.13 -5.61
CA ILE A 375 16.86 12.34 -7.06
C ILE A 375 15.73 13.32 -7.30
N MET A 376 15.97 14.39 -8.08
CA MET A 376 15.04 15.50 -8.27
C MET A 376 14.70 15.74 -9.73
N GLU A 377 13.43 15.98 -10.02
CA GLU A 377 12.94 16.65 -11.22
C GLU A 377 12.87 18.15 -10.98
N ILE A 378 13.45 18.94 -11.87
CA ILE A 378 13.38 20.41 -11.80
C ILE A 378 12.29 20.88 -12.75
N LYS A 379 11.25 21.52 -12.19
CA LYS A 379 10.15 22.13 -12.94
C LYS A 379 10.41 23.63 -13.09
N GLU A 380 11.23 24.00 -14.09
CA GLU A 380 11.68 25.38 -14.30
C GLU A 380 10.52 26.38 -14.44
N ASN A 381 9.44 25.96 -15.13
CA ASN A 381 8.26 26.81 -15.37
C ASN A 381 7.47 27.12 -14.10
N GLU A 382 7.55 26.27 -13.09
CA GLU A 382 6.85 26.39 -11.81
C GLU A 382 7.76 26.95 -10.70
N GLY A 383 9.08 27.02 -10.95
CA GLY A 383 10.06 27.44 -9.96
C GLY A 383 10.23 26.46 -8.79
N VAL A 384 9.84 25.19 -8.96
CA VAL A 384 9.89 24.14 -7.93
C VAL A 384 10.68 22.92 -8.41
N ALA A 385 11.04 22.07 -7.46
CA ALA A 385 11.62 20.75 -7.74
C ALA A 385 10.89 19.67 -6.93
N THR A 386 10.55 18.57 -7.60
CA THR A 386 9.97 17.39 -6.94
C THR A 386 11.06 16.35 -6.74
N ALA A 387 11.22 15.84 -5.52
CA ALA A 387 12.27 14.91 -5.17
C ALA A 387 11.76 13.58 -4.63
N SER A 388 12.56 12.53 -4.83
CA SER A 388 12.39 11.27 -4.09
C SER A 388 13.66 10.95 -3.33
N CYS A 389 13.49 10.64 -2.04
CA CYS A 389 14.58 10.36 -1.12
C CYS A 389 14.61 8.86 -0.75
N ARG A 390 15.80 8.31 -0.60
CA ARG A 390 16.04 6.96 -0.06
C ARG A 390 17.20 7.03 0.93
N SER A 391 17.10 6.26 2.03
CA SER A 391 18.10 6.28 3.09
C SER A 391 18.69 4.90 3.37
N ILE A 392 19.76 4.88 4.15
CA ILE A 392 20.43 3.68 4.65
C ILE A 392 20.10 3.49 6.13
N ASP A 393 20.37 2.30 6.64
CA ASP A 393 20.23 2.01 8.06
C ASP A 393 21.04 3.00 8.91
N GLY A 394 20.43 3.52 9.98
CA GLY A 394 21.03 4.48 10.89
C GLY A 394 20.96 5.95 10.48
N VAL A 395 20.33 6.26 9.34
CA VAL A 395 20.11 7.66 8.89
C VAL A 395 18.62 7.90 8.67
N ASN A 396 18.00 8.69 9.54
CA ASN A 396 16.62 9.16 9.34
C ASN A 396 16.61 10.39 8.42
N ILE A 397 16.37 10.16 7.13
CA ILE A 397 16.41 11.23 6.13
C ILE A 397 15.30 12.26 6.33
N VAL A 398 14.16 11.87 6.92
CA VAL A 398 13.04 12.78 7.21
C VAL A 398 13.46 13.78 8.30
N GLU A 399 14.06 13.32 9.39
CA GLU A 399 14.60 14.21 10.42
C GLU A 399 15.69 15.13 9.86
N CYS A 400 16.56 14.60 8.99
CA CYS A 400 17.61 15.41 8.38
C CYS A 400 17.06 16.50 7.44
N LEU A 401 15.90 16.30 6.81
CA LEU A 401 15.28 17.29 5.95
C LEU A 401 14.47 18.33 6.72
N ASN A 402 13.99 17.98 7.92
CA ASN A 402 13.22 18.87 8.79
C ASN A 402 14.08 19.71 9.75
N SER A 403 15.38 19.44 9.83
CA SER A 403 16.34 20.16 10.69
C SER A 403 16.95 21.37 9.97
#